data_7898a7f7c98c54ceea63b6a997282b24
#
_entry.id   7898a7f7c98c54ceea63b6a997282b24
#
_cell.length_a   1.000
_cell.length_b   1.000
_cell.length_c   1.000
_cell.angle_alpha   90.00
_cell.angle_beta   90.00
_cell.angle_gamma   90.00
#
_symmetry.space_group_name_H-M   'P 1'
#
loop_
_entity.id
_entity.type
_entity.pdbx_description
1 polymer ?
#
loop_
_entity_poly.entity_id
_entity_poly.type
_entity_poly.pdbx_seq_one_letter_code
_entity_poly.pdbx_strand_id
1 'polypeptide(L)'
;MYRLLPLFYFIDFIRLKPSSKMLLNFILFLGLVFGQSRSDIQITDHNKTKMVRNYYDSGALKEEGKKSGSMKIGPWTYWKENGEKYLMENYVEGKKDGSQITWHDNGELSTRHEYEKGLKNGIFVAWYDNGNKKQTGTFINDLKNGTMSYWYDNGQIWMQENYKMGKKHGLMIGWYKNGKKSIQQNWKNDRKNGSHLMWYSNGVKKEEGVMSDGKEVGRWIYYTDNGNVNKELNHD
;
A
#
# COMPACT_ATOMS: atom_id res chain seq x y z
N MET A 1 -52.40 -31.28 45.15
CA MET A 1 -52.16 -31.24 43.70
C MET A 1 -51.43 -29.95 43.41
N TYR A 2 -50.10 -29.94 43.60
CA TYR A 2 -49.25 -28.76 43.35
C TYR A 2 -48.45 -28.98 42.09
N ARG A 3 -48.64 -28.10 41.07
CA ARG A 3 -47.87 -28.05 39.86
C ARG A 3 -46.62 -27.17 40.11
N LEU A 4 -45.46 -27.74 40.01
CA LEU A 4 -44.17 -27.02 39.94
C LEU A 4 -43.96 -26.46 38.52
N LEU A 5 -43.82 -25.15 38.41
CA LEU A 5 -43.36 -24.44 37.21
C LEU A 5 -41.82 -24.37 37.25
N PRO A 6 -41.13 -24.58 36.13
CA PRO A 6 -39.68 -24.39 36.09
C PRO A 6 -39.34 -22.91 35.91
N LEU A 7 -38.49 -22.41 36.79
CA LEU A 7 -37.84 -21.09 36.68
C LEU A 7 -36.80 -21.15 35.57
N PHE A 8 -37.06 -20.45 34.48
CA PHE A 8 -36.01 -20.13 33.51
C PHE A 8 -35.25 -18.92 34.01
N TYR A 9 -34.02 -19.10 34.48
CA TYR A 9 -33.08 -18.02 34.68
C TYR A 9 -32.44 -17.67 33.32
N PHE A 10 -32.79 -16.51 32.79
CA PHE A 10 -32.02 -15.83 31.75
C PHE A 10 -30.74 -15.30 32.38
N ILE A 11 -29.61 -15.94 32.07
CA ILE A 11 -28.29 -15.36 32.37
C ILE A 11 -27.91 -14.57 31.15
N ASP A 12 -27.91 -13.24 31.28
CA ASP A 12 -27.28 -12.30 30.32
C ASP A 12 -25.78 -12.60 30.27
N PHE A 13 -25.33 -13.15 29.15
CA PHE A 13 -23.92 -13.35 28.84
C PHE A 13 -23.29 -11.99 28.55
N ILE A 14 -22.77 -11.33 29.56
CA ILE A 14 -21.83 -10.24 29.40
C ILE A 14 -20.60 -10.79 28.65
N ARG A 15 -20.31 -10.23 27.48
CA ARG A 15 -19.21 -10.57 26.58
C ARG A 15 -17.86 -10.17 27.18
N LEU A 16 -17.41 -10.88 28.23
CA LEU A 16 -16.03 -10.81 28.70
C LEU A 16 -15.25 -11.96 28.02
N LYS A 17 -14.22 -11.59 27.23
CA LYS A 17 -13.27 -12.59 26.73
C LYS A 17 -12.62 -13.26 27.96
N PRO A 18 -12.84 -14.57 28.20
CA PRO A 18 -12.19 -15.23 29.33
C PRO A 18 -10.68 -15.27 29.09
N SER A 19 -9.89 -14.92 30.11
CA SER A 19 -8.44 -15.08 30.07
C SER A 19 -8.10 -16.56 29.84
N SER A 20 -7.02 -16.85 29.12
CA SER A 20 -6.57 -18.23 28.84
C SER A 20 -6.46 -19.11 30.09
N LYS A 21 -6.17 -18.52 31.26
CA LYS A 21 -6.13 -19.19 32.56
C LYS A 21 -7.53 -19.65 33.03
N MET A 22 -8.58 -18.89 32.72
CA MET A 22 -9.95 -19.25 33.11
C MET A 22 -10.48 -20.44 32.27
N LEU A 23 -10.15 -20.44 30.97
CA LEU A 23 -10.48 -21.56 30.08
C LEU A 23 -9.76 -22.86 30.49
N LEU A 24 -8.48 -22.74 30.90
CA LEU A 24 -7.66 -23.85 31.36
C LEU A 24 -8.22 -24.48 32.63
N ASN A 25 -8.66 -23.67 33.59
CA ASN A 25 -9.25 -24.16 34.83
C ASN A 25 -10.63 -24.82 34.59
N PHE A 26 -11.39 -24.34 33.59
CA PHE A 26 -12.69 -24.95 33.23
C PHE A 26 -12.51 -26.32 32.56
N ILE A 27 -11.52 -26.48 31.69
CA ILE A 27 -11.16 -27.73 31.02
C ILE A 27 -10.61 -28.76 32.06
N LEU A 28 -9.81 -28.32 33.01
CA LEU A 28 -9.29 -29.15 34.11
C LEU A 28 -10.42 -29.63 35.03
N PHE A 29 -11.43 -28.80 35.32
CA PHE A 29 -12.58 -29.13 36.13
C PHE A 29 -13.49 -30.18 35.46
N LEU A 30 -13.74 -30.02 34.14
CA LEU A 30 -14.47 -30.98 33.34
C LEU A 30 -13.77 -32.34 33.23
N GLY A 31 -12.44 -32.37 33.09
CA GLY A 31 -11.63 -33.58 33.03
C GLY A 31 -11.69 -34.42 34.34
N LEU A 32 -11.80 -33.74 35.49
CA LEU A 32 -11.94 -34.40 36.79
C LEU A 32 -13.34 -35.02 37.01
N VAL A 33 -14.40 -34.44 36.41
CA VAL A 33 -15.76 -34.92 36.55
C VAL A 33 -16.03 -36.17 35.66
N PHE A 34 -15.33 -36.31 34.54
CA PHE A 34 -15.53 -37.41 33.59
C PHE A 34 -14.48 -38.53 33.62
N GLY A 35 -13.58 -38.53 34.60
CA GLY A 35 -12.68 -39.68 34.86
C GLY A 35 -11.66 -39.94 33.73
N GLN A 36 -11.37 -38.97 32.87
CA GLN A 36 -10.31 -39.13 31.88
C GLN A 36 -8.93 -38.93 32.50
N SER A 37 -8.03 -39.87 32.25
CA SER A 37 -6.66 -39.86 32.78
C SER A 37 -5.87 -38.63 32.27
N ARG A 38 -5.06 -38.14 33.15
CA ARG A 38 -4.27 -36.88 33.05
C ARG A 38 -3.15 -36.90 32.00
N SER A 39 -3.12 -37.89 31.10
CA SER A 39 -1.87 -38.21 30.37
C SER A 39 -1.68 -37.57 29.00
N ASP A 40 -2.64 -36.87 28.36
CA ASP A 40 -2.43 -36.48 26.96
C ASP A 40 -2.97 -35.14 26.50
N ILE A 41 -3.17 -34.16 27.38
CA ILE A 41 -3.39 -32.80 26.91
C ILE A 41 -2.04 -32.07 26.89
N GLN A 42 -1.25 -32.28 25.86
CA GLN A 42 -0.18 -31.36 25.50
C GLN A 42 -0.81 -30.09 24.97
N ILE A 43 -1.04 -29.10 25.87
CA ILE A 43 -1.37 -27.73 25.46
C ILE A 43 -0.06 -27.16 24.91
N THR A 44 0.13 -27.34 23.60
CA THR A 44 1.14 -26.58 22.88
C THR A 44 0.73 -25.12 22.97
N ASP A 45 1.49 -24.35 23.75
CA ASP A 45 1.33 -22.90 23.89
C ASP A 45 1.69 -22.24 22.56
N HIS A 46 0.73 -22.24 21.61
CA HIS A 46 0.87 -21.62 20.30
C HIS A 46 1.08 -20.09 20.37
N ASN A 47 0.96 -19.52 21.58
CA ASN A 47 1.09 -18.08 21.81
C ASN A 47 2.47 -17.65 22.31
N LYS A 48 3.45 -18.54 22.40
CA LYS A 48 4.79 -18.15 22.87
C LYS A 48 5.48 -17.34 21.78
N THR A 49 5.45 -16.02 21.94
CA THR A 49 6.23 -15.13 21.08
C THR A 49 7.71 -15.23 21.43
N LYS A 50 8.56 -15.29 20.41
CA LYS A 50 10.03 -15.25 20.58
C LYS A 50 10.64 -14.17 19.71
N MET A 51 11.70 -13.54 20.22
CA MET A 51 12.59 -12.71 19.43
C MET A 51 13.44 -13.60 18.53
N VAL A 52 13.55 -13.24 17.26
CA VAL A 52 14.36 -13.92 16.24
C VAL A 52 15.40 -12.94 15.74
N ARG A 53 16.67 -13.37 15.71
CA ARG A 53 17.81 -12.67 15.11
C ARG A 53 18.52 -13.60 14.17
N ASN A 54 18.76 -13.20 12.97
CA ASN A 54 19.60 -13.89 12.02
C ASN A 54 20.79 -13.01 11.66
N TYR A 55 21.91 -13.64 11.36
CA TYR A 55 23.19 -12.97 11.13
C TYR A 55 23.74 -13.37 9.76
N TYR A 56 24.58 -12.54 9.19
CA TYR A 56 25.44 -12.87 8.07
C TYR A 56 26.57 -13.79 8.54
N ASP A 57 27.30 -14.41 7.62
CA ASP A 57 28.47 -15.25 7.92
C ASP A 57 29.59 -14.46 8.62
N SER A 58 29.66 -13.15 8.37
CA SER A 58 30.56 -12.21 9.06
C SER A 58 30.20 -11.95 10.53
N GLY A 59 29.03 -12.42 10.99
CA GLY A 59 28.49 -12.14 12.32
C GLY A 59 27.70 -10.83 12.43
N ALA A 60 27.59 -10.04 11.36
CA ALA A 60 26.76 -8.84 11.34
C ALA A 60 25.26 -9.21 11.39
N LEU A 61 24.45 -8.40 12.11
CA LEU A 61 23.00 -8.60 12.20
C LEU A 61 22.35 -8.41 10.82
N LYS A 62 21.59 -9.42 10.39
CA LYS A 62 20.89 -9.43 9.09
C LYS A 62 19.41 -9.05 9.21
N GLU A 63 18.72 -9.65 10.18
CA GLU A 63 17.31 -9.34 10.45
C GLU A 63 16.95 -9.58 11.91
N GLU A 64 16.01 -8.79 12.42
CA GLU A 64 15.44 -8.95 13.76
C GLU A 64 13.94 -8.72 13.74
N GLY A 65 13.20 -9.52 14.52
CA GLY A 65 11.77 -9.35 14.73
C GLY A 65 11.19 -10.43 15.64
N LYS A 66 9.88 -10.39 15.82
CA LYS A 66 9.17 -11.35 16.67
C LYS A 66 8.42 -12.38 15.83
N LYS A 67 8.38 -13.62 16.31
CA LYS A 67 7.52 -14.68 15.78
C LYS A 67 6.58 -15.21 16.87
N SER A 68 5.36 -15.59 16.42
CA SER A 68 4.45 -16.45 17.17
C SER A 68 4.33 -17.76 16.40
N GLY A 69 4.86 -18.85 16.97
CA GLY A 69 5.09 -20.09 16.21
C GLY A 69 6.04 -19.84 15.03
N SER A 70 5.61 -20.13 13.80
CA SER A 70 6.35 -19.86 12.56
C SER A 70 6.07 -18.47 11.97
N MET A 71 5.03 -17.77 12.41
CA MET A 71 4.53 -16.53 11.80
C MET A 71 5.28 -15.31 12.32
N LYS A 72 5.70 -14.41 11.42
CA LYS A 72 6.20 -13.06 11.77
C LYS A 72 5.08 -12.24 12.38
N ILE A 73 5.38 -11.47 13.44
CA ILE A 73 4.47 -10.53 14.09
C ILE A 73 5.18 -9.24 14.46
N GLY A 74 4.45 -8.12 14.43
CA GLY A 74 5.00 -6.80 14.74
C GLY A 74 6.09 -6.34 13.77
N PRO A 75 6.96 -5.41 14.19
CA PRO A 75 8.02 -4.88 13.36
C PRO A 75 9.14 -5.89 13.13
N TRP A 76 9.60 -5.94 11.89
CA TRP A 76 10.78 -6.65 11.42
C TRP A 76 11.72 -5.66 10.77
N THR A 77 13.00 -5.66 11.19
CA THR A 77 14.03 -4.78 10.65
C THR A 77 15.12 -5.63 9.99
N TYR A 78 15.64 -5.12 8.87
CA TYR A 78 16.64 -5.79 8.05
C TYR A 78 17.81 -4.84 7.81
N TRP A 79 19.03 -5.37 7.89
CA TRP A 79 20.27 -4.64 7.71
C TRP A 79 21.10 -5.27 6.60
N LYS A 80 21.89 -4.46 5.93
CA LYS A 80 22.97 -4.90 5.07
C LYS A 80 24.13 -5.39 5.93
N GLU A 81 25.07 -6.10 5.33
CA GLU A 81 26.23 -6.64 6.03
C GLU A 81 27.14 -5.55 6.63
N ASN A 82 27.14 -4.35 6.05
CA ASN A 82 27.83 -3.17 6.58
C ASN A 82 27.11 -2.52 7.78
N GLY A 83 25.99 -3.08 8.26
CA GLY A 83 25.20 -2.59 9.38
C GLY A 83 24.17 -1.51 9.05
N GLU A 84 24.06 -1.08 7.80
CA GLU A 84 23.05 -0.10 7.38
C GLU A 84 21.66 -0.74 7.29
N LYS A 85 20.67 -0.10 7.91
CA LYS A 85 19.28 -0.50 7.79
C LYS A 85 18.79 -0.19 6.37
N TYR A 86 18.16 -1.19 5.73
CA TYR A 86 17.62 -0.99 4.37
C TYR A 86 16.13 -1.26 4.25
N LEU A 87 15.52 -2.02 5.21
CA LEU A 87 14.10 -2.36 5.16
C LEU A 87 13.53 -2.52 6.58
N MET A 88 12.31 -2.03 6.77
CA MET A 88 11.46 -2.32 7.93
C MET A 88 10.07 -2.68 7.43
N GLU A 89 9.47 -3.72 8.01
CA GLU A 89 8.15 -4.21 7.68
C GLU A 89 7.36 -4.49 8.96
N ASN A 90 6.03 -4.36 8.89
CA ASN A 90 5.16 -4.74 9.99
C ASN A 90 4.29 -5.94 9.59
N TYR A 91 4.05 -6.84 10.55
CA TYR A 91 3.33 -8.08 10.33
C TYR A 91 2.25 -8.33 11.39
N VAL A 92 1.09 -8.80 10.93
CA VAL A 92 0.02 -9.38 11.73
C VAL A 92 -0.26 -10.77 11.19
N GLU A 93 -0.15 -11.79 12.05
CA GLU A 93 -0.41 -13.21 11.68
C GLU A 93 0.34 -13.66 10.42
N GLY A 94 1.62 -13.25 10.29
CA GLY A 94 2.48 -13.62 9.16
C GLY A 94 2.24 -12.83 7.86
N LYS A 95 1.24 -11.94 7.83
CA LYS A 95 0.95 -11.07 6.68
C LYS A 95 1.44 -9.66 6.95
N LYS A 96 1.93 -8.97 5.91
CA LYS A 96 2.28 -7.54 6.03
C LYS A 96 1.04 -6.75 6.43
N ASP A 97 1.15 -5.93 7.47
CA ASP A 97 0.07 -5.10 8.00
C ASP A 97 0.67 -3.87 8.68
N GLY A 98 0.33 -2.67 8.20
CA GLY A 98 1.00 -1.42 8.56
C GLY A 98 2.08 -1.01 7.57
N SER A 99 3.01 -0.14 8.01
CA SER A 99 4.02 0.46 7.15
C SER A 99 5.14 -0.50 6.78
N GLN A 100 5.52 -0.49 5.48
CA GLN A 100 6.81 -0.95 4.99
C GLN A 100 7.66 0.25 4.62
N ILE A 101 8.89 0.33 5.10
CA ILE A 101 9.82 1.44 4.88
C ILE A 101 11.13 0.90 4.34
N THR A 102 11.66 1.55 3.29
CA THR A 102 12.99 1.28 2.76
C THR A 102 13.86 2.52 2.81
N TRP A 103 15.16 2.33 2.84
CA TRP A 103 16.17 3.39 2.86
C TRP A 103 17.10 3.27 1.66
N HIS A 104 17.63 4.40 1.20
CA HIS A 104 18.74 4.51 0.26
C HIS A 104 20.06 4.15 0.96
N ASP A 105 21.11 3.97 0.17
CA ASP A 105 22.46 3.66 0.67
C ASP A 105 23.08 4.80 1.50
N ASN A 106 22.61 6.03 1.30
CA ASN A 106 23.01 7.19 2.11
C ASN A 106 22.22 7.32 3.43
N GLY A 107 21.32 6.37 3.74
CA GLY A 107 20.49 6.36 4.95
C GLY A 107 19.21 7.18 4.89
N GLU A 108 18.98 7.93 3.81
CA GLU A 108 17.73 8.66 3.59
C GLU A 108 16.58 7.71 3.24
N LEU A 109 15.34 8.13 3.50
CA LEU A 109 14.14 7.37 3.13
C LEU A 109 14.06 7.17 1.61
N SER A 110 13.81 5.93 1.19
CA SER A 110 13.59 5.58 -0.22
C SER A 110 12.12 5.38 -0.56
N THR A 111 11.42 4.51 0.20
CA THR A 111 9.98 4.30 -0.02
C THR A 111 9.24 4.06 1.30
N ARG A 112 7.95 4.41 1.30
CA ARG A 112 6.99 4.01 2.32
C ARG A 112 5.72 3.53 1.65
N HIS A 113 5.30 2.31 1.99
CA HIS A 113 4.03 1.72 1.60
C HIS A 113 3.20 1.40 2.86
N GLU A 114 1.89 1.53 2.76
CA GLU A 114 0.97 1.00 3.76
C GLU A 114 0.37 -0.31 3.24
N TYR A 115 0.29 -1.29 4.15
CA TYR A 115 -0.26 -2.62 3.89
C TYR A 115 -1.40 -2.93 4.85
N GLU A 116 -2.38 -3.67 4.36
CA GLU A 116 -3.44 -4.27 5.15
C GLU A 116 -3.62 -5.71 4.70
N LYS A 117 -3.50 -6.68 5.63
CA LYS A 117 -3.67 -8.13 5.36
C LYS A 117 -2.83 -8.66 4.19
N GLY A 118 -1.64 -8.07 3.96
CA GLY A 118 -0.70 -8.48 2.92
C GLY A 118 -0.81 -7.73 1.59
N LEU A 119 -1.84 -6.90 1.40
CA LEU A 119 -2.06 -6.11 0.20
C LEU A 119 -1.67 -4.64 0.45
N LYS A 120 -1.16 -3.94 -0.55
CA LYS A 120 -0.95 -2.49 -0.48
C LYS A 120 -2.31 -1.81 -0.34
N ASN A 121 -2.52 -1.11 0.77
CA ASN A 121 -3.78 -0.43 1.07
C ASN A 121 -3.47 0.85 1.86
N GLY A 122 -3.61 1.99 1.22
CA GLY A 122 -3.25 3.27 1.81
C GLY A 122 -2.21 4.05 1.00
N ILE A 123 -1.50 4.94 1.68
CA ILE A 123 -0.58 5.90 1.08
C ILE A 123 0.72 5.22 0.67
N PHE A 124 1.21 5.62 -0.50
CA PHE A 124 2.55 5.35 -0.99
C PHE A 124 3.33 6.65 -1.17
N VAL A 125 4.57 6.66 -0.70
CA VAL A 125 5.53 7.74 -0.94
C VAL A 125 6.87 7.14 -1.34
N ALA A 126 7.51 7.72 -2.35
CA ALA A 126 8.91 7.46 -2.70
C ALA A 126 9.69 8.77 -2.73
N TRP A 127 10.97 8.70 -2.43
CA TRP A 127 11.91 9.82 -2.41
C TRP A 127 13.11 9.51 -3.30
N TYR A 128 13.74 10.54 -3.80
CA TYR A 128 15.08 10.48 -4.36
C TYR A 128 16.12 10.38 -3.24
N ASP A 129 17.33 10.03 -3.56
CA ASP A 129 18.48 9.96 -2.64
C ASP A 129 18.90 11.31 -2.06
N ASN A 130 18.48 12.42 -2.71
CA ASN A 130 18.64 13.78 -2.20
C ASN A 130 17.51 14.22 -1.23
N GLY A 131 16.59 13.31 -0.85
CA GLY A 131 15.46 13.55 0.07
C GLY A 131 14.23 14.20 -0.57
N ASN A 132 14.30 14.66 -1.81
CA ASN A 132 13.13 15.21 -2.50
C ASN A 132 12.12 14.12 -2.82
N LYS A 133 10.82 14.45 -2.79
CA LYS A 133 9.77 13.52 -3.22
C LYS A 133 9.97 13.11 -4.67
N LYS A 134 9.84 11.82 -4.95
CA LYS A 134 9.86 11.23 -6.29
C LYS A 134 8.48 10.85 -6.78
N GLN A 135 7.68 10.27 -5.88
CA GLN A 135 6.33 9.80 -6.22
C GLN A 135 5.46 9.73 -4.97
N THR A 136 4.16 10.07 -5.13
CA THR A 136 3.14 9.77 -4.12
C THR A 136 1.89 9.22 -4.77
N GLY A 137 1.08 8.53 -4.00
CA GLY A 137 -0.22 8.06 -4.44
C GLY A 137 -0.91 7.21 -3.40
N THR A 138 -2.01 6.61 -3.80
CA THR A 138 -2.81 5.73 -2.97
C THR A 138 -3.04 4.40 -3.67
N PHE A 139 -3.08 3.33 -2.88
CA PHE A 139 -3.44 2.00 -3.32
C PHE A 139 -4.65 1.51 -2.54
N ILE A 140 -5.50 0.73 -3.19
CA ILE A 140 -6.57 -0.07 -2.59
C ILE A 140 -6.40 -1.49 -3.12
N ASN A 141 -6.10 -2.45 -2.23
CA ASN A 141 -5.88 -3.86 -2.56
C ASN A 141 -4.92 -4.04 -3.75
N ASP A 142 -3.68 -3.49 -3.64
CA ASP A 142 -2.62 -3.47 -4.66
C ASP A 142 -2.91 -2.64 -5.92
N LEU A 143 -4.10 -2.09 -6.07
CA LEU A 143 -4.49 -1.31 -7.24
C LEU A 143 -4.32 0.19 -6.97
N LYS A 144 -3.69 0.93 -7.89
CA LYS A 144 -3.63 2.40 -7.84
C LYS A 144 -5.04 2.96 -7.83
N ASN A 145 -5.33 3.90 -6.91
CA ASN A 145 -6.65 4.54 -6.82
C ASN A 145 -6.50 6.01 -6.38
N GLY A 146 -7.12 6.93 -7.12
CA GLY A 146 -6.92 8.36 -6.93
C GLY A 146 -5.73 8.91 -7.70
N THR A 147 -5.19 10.05 -7.27
CA THR A 147 -4.11 10.76 -7.97
C THR A 147 -2.75 10.16 -7.60
N MET A 148 -1.98 9.79 -8.63
CA MET A 148 -0.55 9.52 -8.54
C MET A 148 0.19 10.77 -8.98
N SER A 149 1.10 11.27 -8.14
CA SER A 149 1.93 12.44 -8.43
C SER A 149 3.40 12.05 -8.50
N TYR A 150 4.10 12.64 -9.44
CA TYR A 150 5.52 12.38 -9.73
C TYR A 150 6.28 13.70 -9.78
N TRP A 151 7.51 13.71 -9.32
CA TRP A 151 8.37 14.89 -9.27
C TRP A 151 9.70 14.62 -9.98
N TYR A 152 10.31 15.67 -10.46
CA TYR A 152 11.71 15.70 -10.82
C TYR A 152 12.59 15.66 -9.55
N ASP A 153 13.85 15.35 -9.72
CA ASP A 153 14.88 15.34 -8.68
C ASP A 153 15.14 16.70 -8.03
N ASN A 154 14.83 17.80 -8.74
CA ASN A 154 14.87 19.17 -8.22
C ASN A 154 13.63 19.58 -7.39
N GLY A 155 12.68 18.67 -7.16
CA GLY A 155 11.46 18.88 -6.37
C GLY A 155 10.29 19.49 -7.13
N GLN A 156 10.45 19.84 -8.41
CA GLN A 156 9.33 20.33 -9.23
C GLN A 156 8.44 19.16 -9.68
N ILE A 157 7.14 19.42 -9.76
CA ILE A 157 6.20 18.41 -10.23
C ILE A 157 6.47 18.09 -11.71
N TRP A 158 6.49 16.80 -12.03
CA TRP A 158 6.65 16.30 -13.39
C TRP A 158 5.31 15.85 -14.00
N MET A 159 4.50 15.10 -13.21
CA MET A 159 3.26 14.52 -13.74
C MET A 159 2.27 14.25 -12.61
N GLN A 160 0.99 14.42 -12.92
CA GLN A 160 -0.13 13.91 -12.14
C GLN A 160 -1.01 13.06 -13.02
N GLU A 161 -1.35 11.87 -12.57
CA GLU A 161 -2.24 10.92 -13.25
C GLU A 161 -3.34 10.47 -12.29
N ASN A 162 -4.56 10.36 -12.79
CA ASN A 162 -5.66 9.83 -12.01
C ASN A 162 -5.94 8.37 -12.35
N TYR A 163 -6.19 7.57 -11.33
CA TYR A 163 -6.48 6.15 -11.43
C TYR A 163 -7.78 5.79 -10.73
N LYS A 164 -8.50 4.84 -11.29
CA LYS A 164 -9.65 4.19 -10.68
C LYS A 164 -9.45 2.69 -10.75
N MET A 165 -9.27 2.04 -9.58
CA MET A 165 -9.07 0.59 -9.49
C MET A 165 -8.00 0.06 -10.47
N GLY A 166 -6.81 0.67 -10.45
CA GLY A 166 -5.65 0.28 -11.25
C GLY A 166 -5.61 0.83 -12.67
N LYS A 167 -6.72 1.35 -13.20
CA LYS A 167 -6.82 1.87 -14.57
C LYS A 167 -6.71 3.39 -14.60
N LYS A 168 -5.99 3.95 -15.58
CA LYS A 168 -5.98 5.40 -15.82
C LYS A 168 -7.41 5.88 -16.10
N HIS A 169 -7.85 6.87 -15.33
CA HIS A 169 -9.22 7.39 -15.42
C HIS A 169 -9.28 8.83 -14.91
N GLY A 170 -9.74 9.75 -15.75
CA GLY A 170 -9.76 11.19 -15.43
C GLY A 170 -8.59 11.93 -16.05
N LEU A 171 -8.29 13.09 -15.50
CA LEU A 171 -7.30 14.03 -16.03
C LEU A 171 -5.87 13.59 -15.70
N MET A 172 -4.99 13.65 -16.71
CA MET A 172 -3.54 13.59 -16.57
C MET A 172 -2.95 14.94 -16.96
N ILE A 173 -2.01 15.45 -16.19
CA ILE A 173 -1.27 16.68 -16.48
C ILE A 173 0.22 16.39 -16.30
N GLY A 174 1.03 16.83 -17.27
CA GLY A 174 2.49 16.81 -17.19
C GLY A 174 3.09 18.20 -17.29
N TRP A 175 4.30 18.35 -16.78
CA TRP A 175 5.06 19.61 -16.77
C TRP A 175 6.51 19.36 -17.18
N TYR A 176 7.11 20.34 -17.77
CA TYR A 176 8.55 20.41 -18.01
C TYR A 176 9.30 20.78 -16.73
N LYS A 177 10.63 20.56 -16.72
CA LYS A 177 11.51 20.97 -15.59
C LYS A 177 11.49 22.49 -15.31
N ASN A 178 11.05 23.31 -16.26
CA ASN A 178 10.89 24.77 -16.08
C ASN A 178 9.51 25.15 -15.50
N GLY A 179 8.69 24.18 -15.09
CA GLY A 179 7.37 24.37 -14.48
C GLY A 179 6.22 24.64 -15.45
N LYS A 180 6.49 24.82 -16.74
CA LYS A 180 5.44 25.00 -17.74
C LYS A 180 4.77 23.67 -18.07
N LYS A 181 3.46 23.69 -18.36
CA LYS A 181 2.74 22.48 -18.80
C LYS A 181 3.37 21.89 -20.05
N SER A 182 3.43 20.57 -20.14
CA SER A 182 3.85 19.82 -21.32
C SER A 182 2.71 19.07 -21.99
N ILE A 183 1.79 18.52 -21.19
CA ILE A 183 0.63 17.75 -21.68
C ILE A 183 -0.55 17.85 -20.71
N GLN A 184 -1.74 17.83 -21.28
CA GLN A 184 -2.99 17.62 -20.55
C GLN A 184 -3.85 16.66 -21.37
N GLN A 185 -4.26 15.54 -20.75
CA GLN A 185 -4.94 14.46 -21.43
C GLN A 185 -6.00 13.85 -20.52
N ASN A 186 -7.20 13.63 -21.06
CA ASN A 186 -8.22 12.87 -20.36
C ASN A 186 -8.15 11.38 -20.71
N TRP A 187 -8.39 10.54 -19.70
CA TRP A 187 -8.36 9.09 -19.78
C TRP A 187 -9.65 8.46 -19.28
N LYS A 188 -10.07 7.37 -19.90
CA LYS A 188 -11.19 6.53 -19.46
C LYS A 188 -10.80 5.06 -19.62
N ASN A 189 -10.61 4.36 -18.47
CA ASN A 189 -10.26 2.94 -18.44
C ASN A 189 -9.06 2.58 -19.33
N ASP A 190 -7.91 3.25 -19.12
CA ASP A 190 -6.64 3.12 -19.85
C ASP A 190 -6.66 3.59 -21.32
N ARG A 191 -7.76 4.14 -21.79
CA ARG A 191 -7.85 4.71 -23.14
C ARG A 191 -7.91 6.23 -23.06
N LYS A 192 -7.19 6.91 -23.94
CA LYS A 192 -7.32 8.37 -24.11
C LYS A 192 -8.75 8.68 -24.53
N ASN A 193 -9.43 9.60 -23.83
CA ASN A 193 -10.84 9.92 -24.10
C ASN A 193 -11.15 11.32 -23.60
N GLY A 194 -11.54 12.21 -24.51
CA GLY A 194 -11.76 13.63 -24.22
C GLY A 194 -10.62 14.52 -24.71
N SER A 195 -10.47 15.72 -24.14
CA SER A 195 -9.51 16.72 -24.60
C SER A 195 -8.06 16.24 -24.52
N HIS A 196 -7.30 16.59 -25.52
CA HIS A 196 -5.85 16.42 -25.63
C HIS A 196 -5.18 17.76 -25.91
N LEU A 197 -4.20 18.15 -25.10
CA LEU A 197 -3.46 19.39 -25.26
C LEU A 197 -1.98 19.11 -24.98
N MET A 198 -1.09 19.57 -25.85
CA MET A 198 0.35 19.58 -25.61
C MET A 198 0.95 20.99 -25.80
N TRP A 199 2.04 21.22 -25.16
CA TRP A 199 2.78 22.49 -25.21
C TRP A 199 4.26 22.25 -25.47
N TYR A 200 4.90 23.20 -26.09
CA TYR A 200 6.35 23.32 -26.14
C TYR A 200 6.89 23.78 -24.79
N SER A 201 8.20 23.59 -24.56
CA SER A 201 8.86 24.02 -23.31
C SER A 201 8.89 25.54 -23.10
N ASN A 202 8.69 26.32 -24.16
CA ASN A 202 8.50 27.76 -24.07
C ASN A 202 7.07 28.16 -23.61
N GLY A 203 6.14 27.17 -23.50
CA GLY A 203 4.75 27.35 -23.06
C GLY A 203 3.75 27.63 -24.17
N VAL A 204 4.19 27.72 -25.42
CA VAL A 204 3.34 27.81 -26.58
C VAL A 204 2.66 26.48 -26.81
N LYS A 205 1.37 26.50 -27.18
CA LYS A 205 0.62 25.29 -27.53
C LYS A 205 1.27 24.61 -28.73
N LYS A 206 1.43 23.28 -28.66
CA LYS A 206 2.02 22.45 -29.71
C LYS A 206 0.95 21.74 -30.53
N GLU A 207 -0.05 21.18 -29.85
CA GLU A 207 -1.17 20.50 -30.49
C GLU A 207 -2.40 20.47 -29.59
N GLU A 208 -3.56 20.43 -30.20
CA GLU A 208 -4.82 20.24 -29.51
C GLU A 208 -5.81 19.46 -30.37
N GLY A 209 -6.67 18.69 -29.70
CA GLY A 209 -7.72 17.92 -30.33
C GLY A 209 -8.54 17.14 -29.31
N VAL A 210 -9.33 16.22 -29.83
CA VAL A 210 -10.18 15.34 -29.03
C VAL A 210 -9.84 13.89 -29.32
N MET A 211 -9.73 13.10 -28.26
CA MET A 211 -9.55 11.65 -28.33
C MET A 211 -10.87 10.96 -28.02
N SER A 212 -11.21 9.93 -28.75
CA SER A 212 -12.31 9.01 -28.44
C SER A 212 -11.81 7.58 -28.49
N ASP A 213 -11.88 6.89 -27.37
CA ASP A 213 -11.48 5.48 -27.22
C ASP A 213 -10.05 5.16 -27.74
N GLY A 214 -9.13 6.12 -27.57
CA GLY A 214 -7.73 6.01 -27.98
C GLY A 214 -7.41 6.48 -29.41
N LYS A 215 -8.40 6.95 -30.16
CA LYS A 215 -8.24 7.48 -31.52
C LYS A 215 -8.47 8.99 -31.54
N GLU A 216 -7.77 9.67 -32.43
CA GLU A 216 -8.02 11.07 -32.76
C GLU A 216 -9.37 11.18 -33.49
N VAL A 217 -10.19 12.18 -33.08
CA VAL A 217 -11.50 12.44 -33.71
C VAL A 217 -11.71 13.93 -33.88
N GLY A 218 -12.49 14.31 -34.90
CA GLY A 218 -12.81 15.70 -35.19
C GLY A 218 -11.58 16.53 -35.56
N ARG A 219 -11.64 17.83 -35.25
CA ARG A 219 -10.59 18.79 -35.63
C ARG A 219 -9.38 18.72 -34.72
N TRP A 220 -8.20 18.57 -35.32
CA TRP A 220 -6.88 18.62 -34.70
C TRP A 220 -6.08 19.78 -35.26
N ILE A 221 -5.44 20.58 -34.37
CA ILE A 221 -4.65 21.73 -34.73
C ILE A 221 -3.24 21.51 -34.18
N TYR A 222 -2.26 21.70 -35.04
CA TYR A 222 -0.83 21.64 -34.72
C TYR A 222 -0.23 23.02 -34.90
N TYR A 223 0.62 23.42 -33.99
CA TYR A 223 1.24 24.74 -33.97
C TYR A 223 2.75 24.61 -34.07
N THR A 224 3.37 25.64 -34.59
CA THR A 224 4.81 25.86 -34.51
C THR A 224 5.17 26.39 -33.13
N ASP A 225 6.45 26.40 -32.78
CA ASP A 225 6.96 26.86 -31.47
C ASP A 225 6.81 28.38 -31.24
N ASN A 226 6.54 29.13 -32.29
CA ASN A 226 6.18 30.58 -32.23
C ASN A 226 4.66 30.82 -32.22
N GLY A 227 3.83 29.73 -32.20
CA GLY A 227 2.37 29.81 -32.03
C GLY A 227 1.56 29.93 -33.32
N ASN A 228 2.18 29.93 -34.49
CA ASN A 228 1.43 29.90 -35.74
C ASN A 228 0.85 28.51 -36.00
N VAL A 229 -0.34 28.46 -36.63
CA VAL A 229 -0.91 27.19 -37.08
C VAL A 229 -0.02 26.61 -38.18
N ASN A 230 0.48 25.41 -37.94
CA ASN A 230 1.30 24.65 -38.86
C ASN A 230 0.46 23.71 -39.73
N LYS A 231 -0.54 23.06 -39.12
CA LYS A 231 -1.38 22.06 -39.79
C LYS A 231 -2.72 21.92 -39.07
N GLU A 232 -3.78 21.71 -39.86
CA GLU A 232 -5.08 21.26 -39.37
C GLU A 232 -5.44 19.92 -40.02
N LEU A 233 -6.04 19.03 -39.25
CA LEU A 233 -6.59 17.77 -39.71
C LEU A 233 -8.03 17.64 -39.19
N ASN A 234 -8.85 16.97 -39.97
CA ASN A 234 -10.16 16.53 -39.51
C ASN A 234 -10.20 15.00 -39.60
N HIS A 235 -10.49 14.37 -38.48
CA HIS A 235 -10.59 12.92 -38.38
C HIS A 235 -12.07 12.56 -38.26
N ASP A 236 -12.50 11.61 -39.08
CA ASP A 236 -13.86 11.07 -39.12
C ASP A 236 -14.18 10.21 -37.88
#